data_93472e0340667df57b682c1db45519d9
#
_entry.id   93472e0340667df57b682c1db45519d9
#
_cell.length_a   1.000
_cell.length_b   1.000
_cell.length_c   1.000
_cell.angle_alpha   90.00
_cell.angle_beta   90.00
_cell.angle_gamma   90.00
#
_symmetry.space_group_name_H-M   'P 1'
#
loop_
_entity.id
_entity.type
_entity.pdbx_description
1 polymer ?
#
loop_
_entity_poly.entity_id
_entity_poly.type
_entity_poly.pdbx_seq_one_letter_code
_entity_poly.pdbx_strand_id
1 'polypeptide(L)'
;MTRADIINEVEKALDVRYAWSKTYGIYGTMLTEYTLFYNRRARKPLAWLQIGFCTADNKVISACISFNRNGERHELEIEKVEDIAEIVKKVVP
;
A
#
# COMPACT_ATOMS: atom_id res chain seq x y z
N MET A 1 -7.03 -3.05 13.66
CA MET A 1 -6.70 -2.34 12.40
C MET A 1 -7.51 -2.93 11.27
N THR A 2 -8.23 -2.11 10.54
CA THR A 2 -9.03 -2.54 9.40
C THR A 2 -8.35 -2.14 8.09
N ARG A 3 -8.81 -2.72 6.99
CA ARG A 3 -8.33 -2.35 5.66
C ARG A 3 -8.54 -0.86 5.37
N ALA A 4 -9.70 -0.33 5.75
CA ALA A 4 -10.02 1.08 5.56
C ALA A 4 -9.09 1.99 6.35
N ASP A 5 -8.69 1.60 7.55
CA ASP A 5 -7.76 2.37 8.37
C ASP A 5 -6.42 2.55 7.66
N ILE A 6 -5.90 1.48 7.07
CA ILE A 6 -4.62 1.51 6.34
C ILE A 6 -4.74 2.40 5.12
N ILE A 7 -5.78 2.21 4.32
CA ILE A 7 -5.98 2.98 3.09
C ILE A 7 -6.09 4.47 3.40
N ASN A 8 -6.86 4.84 4.41
CA ASN A 8 -7.04 6.23 4.79
C ASN A 8 -5.73 6.88 5.25
N GLU A 9 -4.92 6.17 6.04
CA GLU A 9 -3.64 6.71 6.49
C GLU A 9 -2.63 6.83 5.35
N VAL A 10 -2.61 5.88 4.42
CA VAL A 10 -1.75 5.99 3.24
C VAL A 10 -2.16 7.19 2.38
N GLU A 11 -3.45 7.38 2.16
CA GLU A 11 -3.96 8.51 1.39
C GLU A 11 -3.63 9.85 2.03
N LYS A 12 -3.73 9.94 3.36
CA LYS A 12 -3.34 11.16 4.07
C LYS A 12 -1.84 11.47 3.96
N ALA A 13 -1.02 10.44 3.93
CA ALA A 13 0.42 10.59 3.88
C ALA A 13 0.93 10.90 2.47
N LEU A 14 0.14 10.58 1.44
CA LEU A 14 0.51 10.84 0.06
C LEU A 14 0.15 12.26 -0.36
N ASP A 15 1.06 12.87 -1.11
CA ASP A 15 0.79 14.15 -1.76
C ASP A 15 -0.21 13.92 -2.91
N VAL A 16 -0.98 14.95 -3.25
CA VAL A 16 -1.95 14.93 -4.35
C VAL A 16 -1.34 14.62 -5.73
N ARG A 17 -0.02 14.72 -5.84
CA ARG A 17 0.72 14.38 -7.06
C ARG A 17 0.70 12.88 -7.35
N TYR A 18 0.59 12.07 -6.31
CA TYR A 18 0.63 10.63 -6.47
C TYR A 18 -0.73 10.09 -6.88
N ALA A 19 -0.70 9.15 -7.78
CA ALA A 19 -1.90 8.44 -8.21
C ALA A 19 -1.71 6.96 -7.93
N TRP A 20 -2.78 6.29 -7.62
CA TRP A 20 -2.74 4.85 -7.48
C TRP A 20 -3.99 4.21 -8.03
N SER A 21 -3.83 2.99 -8.46
CA SER A 21 -4.93 2.16 -8.93
C SER A 21 -5.10 0.97 -8.01
N LYS A 22 -6.33 0.55 -7.87
CA LYS A 22 -6.71 -0.57 -7.02
C LYS A 22 -6.83 -1.82 -7.87
N THR A 23 -6.10 -2.85 -7.50
CA THR A 23 -6.22 -4.17 -8.11
C THR A 23 -6.65 -5.16 -7.04
N TYR A 24 -7.73 -5.89 -7.30
CA TYR A 24 -8.16 -6.94 -6.40
C TYR A 24 -7.45 -8.23 -6.77
N GLY A 25 -6.75 -8.80 -5.83
CA GLY A 25 -6.20 -10.15 -6.00
C GLY A 25 -7.33 -11.17 -5.98
N ILE A 26 -7.35 -11.99 -7.00
CA ILE A 26 -8.42 -12.98 -7.20
C ILE A 26 -7.91 -14.36 -6.83
N TYR A 27 -7.56 -14.63 -5.63
CA TYR A 27 -7.22 -15.98 -5.25
C TYR A 27 -8.06 -16.45 -4.06
N GLY A 28 -9.37 -16.34 -4.21
CA GLY A 28 -10.28 -16.84 -3.18
C GLY A 28 -10.04 -16.23 -1.81
N THR A 29 -9.23 -15.22 -1.75
CA THR A 29 -8.74 -14.60 -0.55
C THR A 29 -8.83 -13.12 -0.65
N MET A 30 -8.98 -12.63 0.12
CA MET A 30 -8.91 -11.51 1.00
C MET A 30 -7.61 -10.75 0.86
N LEU A 31 -7.12 -10.62 -0.38
CA LEU A 31 -5.96 -9.79 -0.67
C LEU A 31 -6.38 -8.59 -1.53
N THR A 32 -6.07 -7.40 -1.05
CA THR A 32 -6.21 -6.17 -1.84
C THR A 32 -4.82 -5.65 -2.16
N GLU A 33 -4.57 -5.37 -3.43
CA GLU A 33 -3.34 -4.75 -3.86
C GLU A 33 -3.63 -3.39 -4.48
N TYR A 34 -2.86 -2.39 -4.09
CA TYR A 34 -2.89 -1.07 -4.69
C TYR A 34 -1.54 -0.79 -5.32
N THR A 35 -1.56 -0.34 -6.56
CA THR A 35 -0.35 0.08 -7.25
C THR A 35 -0.25 1.60 -7.19
N LEU A 36 0.86 2.08 -6.65
CA LEU A 36 1.14 3.50 -6.50
C LEU A 36 2.05 3.97 -7.64
N PHE A 37 1.66 5.05 -8.29
CA PHE A 37 2.43 5.70 -9.34
C PHE A 37 2.90 7.06 -8.88
N TYR A 38 4.05 7.50 -9.40
CA TYR A 38 4.63 8.79 -9.08
C TYR A 38 3.69 9.95 -9.45
N ASN A 39 3.01 9.83 -10.57
CA ASN A 39 1.95 10.76 -10.99
C ASN A 39 1.02 10.04 -11.97
N ARG A 40 -0.04 10.73 -12.40
CA ARG A 40 -1.05 10.14 -13.30
C ARG A 40 -0.53 9.74 -14.67
N ARG A 41 0.62 10.26 -15.08
CA ARG A 41 1.22 9.98 -16.39
C ARG A 41 2.33 8.94 -16.31
N ALA A 42 2.79 8.62 -15.11
CA ALA A 42 3.84 7.63 -14.93
C ALA A 42 3.34 6.25 -15.33
N ARG A 43 4.14 5.53 -16.10
CA ARG A 43 3.80 4.17 -16.56
C ARG A 43 4.41 3.09 -15.66
N LYS A 44 5.47 3.42 -14.94
CA LYS A 44 6.12 2.47 -14.06
C LYS A 44 5.61 2.64 -12.63
N PRO A 45 5.23 1.55 -11.98
CA PRO A 45 4.82 1.61 -10.58
C PRO A 45 5.97 2.10 -9.69
N LEU A 46 5.63 2.93 -8.71
CA LEU A 46 6.57 3.36 -7.68
C LEU A 46 6.58 2.34 -6.53
N ALA A 47 5.41 1.87 -6.14
CA ALA A 47 5.26 0.97 -5.01
C ALA A 47 3.95 0.20 -5.10
N TRP A 48 3.84 -0.82 -4.24
CA TRP A 48 2.64 -1.65 -4.12
C TRP A 48 2.26 -1.78 -2.66
N LEU A 49 1.01 -1.48 -2.34
CA LEU A 49 0.44 -1.72 -1.03
C LEU A 49 -0.36 -3.02 -1.09
N GLN A 50 -0.01 -4.00 -0.27
CA GLN A 50 -0.69 -5.28 -0.19
C GLN A 50 -1.31 -5.45 1.19
N ILE A 51 -2.60 -5.75 1.22
CA ILE A 51 -3.35 -5.93 2.46
C ILE A 51 -4.07 -7.26 2.42
N GLY A 52 -3.68 -8.18 3.29
CA GLY A 52 -4.40 -9.41 3.55
C GLY A 52 -5.38 -9.20 4.70
N PHE A 53 -6.63 -9.62 4.54
CA PHE A 53 -7.68 -9.37 5.53
C PHE A 53 -8.66 -10.54 5.63
N CYS A 54 -9.39 -10.60 6.72
CA CYS A 54 -10.46 -11.58 6.92
C CYS A 54 -11.78 -11.02 6.39
N THR A 55 -12.52 -11.79 5.57
CA THR A 55 -13.78 -11.32 5.01
C THR A 55 -14.90 -11.22 6.05
N ALA A 56 -14.80 -12.00 7.12
CA ALA A 56 -15.85 -12.03 8.13
C ALA A 56 -15.98 -10.70 8.88
N ASP A 57 -14.84 -10.07 9.20
CA ASP A 57 -14.81 -8.86 10.02
C ASP A 57 -13.94 -7.74 9.46
N ASN A 58 -13.38 -7.90 8.27
CA ASN A 58 -12.46 -6.96 7.62
C ASN A 58 -11.17 -6.67 8.41
N LYS A 59 -10.85 -7.49 9.39
CA LYS A 59 -9.60 -7.35 10.12
C LYS A 59 -8.42 -7.68 9.25
N VAL A 60 -7.39 -6.87 9.35
CA VAL A 60 -6.14 -7.06 8.62
C VAL A 60 -5.35 -8.20 9.24
N ILE A 61 -4.94 -9.15 8.40
CA ILE A 61 -4.07 -10.25 8.78
C ILE A 61 -2.61 -9.86 8.56
N SER A 62 -2.35 -9.19 7.45
CA SER A 62 -1.01 -8.73 7.10
C SER A 62 -1.11 -7.51 6.20
N ALA A 63 -0.13 -6.63 6.27
CA ALA A 63 -0.04 -5.49 5.36
C ALA A 63 1.42 -5.12 5.15
N CYS A 64 1.77 -4.77 3.93
CA CYS A 64 3.12 -4.30 3.61
C CYS A 64 3.10 -3.35 2.41
N ILE A 65 4.13 -2.53 2.31
CA ILE A 65 4.40 -1.73 1.13
C ILE A 65 5.72 -2.23 0.54
N SER A 66 5.67 -2.60 -0.74
CA SER A 66 6.84 -3.04 -1.50
C SER A 66 7.24 -1.95 -2.49
N PHE A 67 8.52 -1.75 -2.68
CA PHE A 67 9.03 -0.79 -3.65
C PHE A 67 10.41 -1.21 -4.14
N ASN A 68 10.79 -0.70 -5.31
CA ASN A 68 12.11 -0.93 -5.86
C ASN A 68 12.97 0.34 -5.71
N ARG A 69 14.21 0.14 -5.30
CA ARG A 69 15.19 1.22 -5.18
C ARG A 69 16.57 0.68 -5.55
N ASN A 70 17.22 1.35 -6.49
CA ASN A 70 18.55 0.95 -6.98
C ASN A 70 18.56 -0.51 -7.49
N GLY A 71 17.49 -0.95 -8.13
CA GLY A 71 17.39 -2.32 -8.64
C GLY A 71 17.02 -3.38 -7.61
N GLU A 72 16.87 -3.00 -6.35
CA GLU A 72 16.52 -3.92 -5.28
C GLU A 72 15.07 -3.72 -4.84
N ARG A 73 14.40 -4.83 -4.54
CA ARG A 73 13.06 -4.80 -3.98
C ARG A 73 13.12 -4.75 -2.46
N HIS A 74 12.39 -3.81 -1.90
CA HIS A 74 12.25 -3.65 -0.46
C HIS A 74 10.81 -3.87 -0.06
N GLU A 75 10.59 -4.43 1.13
CA GLU A 75 9.28 -4.59 1.72
C GLU A 75 9.30 -4.03 3.14
N LEU A 76 8.32 -3.19 3.44
CA LEU A 76 8.14 -2.65 4.78
C LEU A 76 6.79 -3.09 5.31
N GLU A 77 6.81 -3.84 6.41
CA GLU A 77 5.58 -4.31 7.04
C GLU A 77 4.87 -3.18 7.79
N ILE A 78 3.55 -3.20 7.70
CA ILE A 78 2.70 -2.27 8.43
C ILE A 78 2.12 -3.03 9.61
N GLU A 79 2.67 -2.82 10.79
CA GLU A 79 2.19 -3.44 12.02
C GLU A 79 1.20 -2.56 12.75
N LYS A 80 1.35 -1.25 12.64
CA LYS A 80 0.51 -0.26 13.31
C LYS A 80 0.14 0.86 12.35
N VAL A 81 -1.07 1.36 12.49
CA VAL A 81 -1.56 2.50 11.71
C VAL A 81 -0.66 3.72 11.89
N GLU A 82 -0.14 3.94 13.09
CA GLU A 82 0.73 5.06 13.41
C GLU A 82 2.05 5.08 12.65
N ASP A 83 2.49 3.92 12.16
CA ASP A 83 3.77 3.82 11.44
C ASP A 83 3.64 4.16 9.96
N ILE A 84 2.43 4.24 9.43
CA ILE A 84 2.18 4.37 7.99
C ILE A 84 2.78 5.65 7.41
N ALA A 85 2.64 6.77 8.10
CA ALA A 85 3.16 8.04 7.60
C ALA A 85 4.68 7.99 7.39
N GLU A 86 5.42 7.39 8.30
CA GLU A 86 6.86 7.23 8.16
C GLU A 86 7.26 6.24 7.08
N ILE A 87 6.50 5.15 6.95
CA ILE A 87 6.72 4.16 5.90
C ILE A 87 6.54 4.82 4.53
N VAL A 88 5.48 5.59 4.35
CA VAL A 88 5.22 6.29 3.10
C VAL A 88 6.35 7.26 2.76
N LYS A 89 6.89 7.97 3.75
CA LYS A 89 8.04 8.86 3.54
C LYS A 89 9.29 8.15 3.03
N LYS A 90 9.49 6.90 3.43
CA LYS A 90 10.61 6.10 2.95
C LYS A 90 10.41 5.62 1.52
N VAL A 91 9.17 5.43 1.11
CA VAL A 91 8.81 4.90 -0.20
C VAL A 91 8.80 5.99 -1.26
N VAL A 92 8.24 7.15 -0.95
CA VAL A 92 8.17 8.27 -1.90
C VAL A 92 9.46 9.08 -1.85
N PRO A 93 9.95 9.50 -3.03
CA PRO A 93 11.15 10.31 -3.10
C PRO A 93 10.95 11.74 -2.55
#